data_a92f83107a9d0a4c69e41e743c1aba96
#
_entry.id   a92f83107a9d0a4c69e41e743c1aba96
#
_cell.length_a   1.000
_cell.length_b   1.000
_cell.length_c   1.000
_cell.angle_alpha   90.00
_cell.angle_beta   90.00
_cell.angle_gamma   90.00
#
_symmetry.space_group_name_H-M   'P 1'
#
loop_
_entity.id
_entity.type
_entity.pdbx_description
1 polymer ?
#
loop_
_entity_poly.entity_id
_entity_poly.type
_entity_poly.pdbx_seq_one_letter_code
_entity_poly.pdbx_strand_id
1 'polypeptide(L)'
;MNFDLLLVDSKDEKIFKMKKAIIVGASSGIGKEIALSLLKDHYKIGITGRRINNLEEIKKIDPKNIFVSSYDCTKESNAKKLGELAKLMGGLDMLVISSGFGDVNKSLEFSIEDKTNQLNVVAFTETVGWGFNYFSKQNSGHIVAISSIAGIRGNGLAPSYNASKAYQINYLEGLRFKAFRLKKSIDITDVRPGYVDTEILKGNKDKIYWVQSLEKANKQIMRAIYKKKKSVYITKRYNIVAFILRFIPERILKKLF
;
A
#
# COMPACT_ATOMS: atom_id res chain seq x y z
N MET A 1 -20.12 57.18 28.45
CA MET A 1 -19.30 56.54 27.43
C MET A 1 -19.26 55.04 27.76
N ASN A 2 -20.24 54.32 27.27
CA ASN A 2 -20.35 52.86 27.50
C ASN A 2 -19.55 52.13 26.43
N PHE A 3 -18.59 51.34 26.85
CA PHE A 3 -17.90 50.38 25.99
C PHE A 3 -18.67 49.06 26.08
N ASP A 4 -19.47 48.78 25.06
CA ASP A 4 -20.06 47.45 24.84
C ASP A 4 -18.94 46.49 24.42
N LEU A 5 -18.58 45.56 25.31
CA LEU A 5 -17.80 44.38 24.99
C LEU A 5 -18.67 43.46 24.12
N LEU A 6 -18.39 43.43 22.83
CA LEU A 6 -18.88 42.38 21.95
C LEU A 6 -18.27 41.05 22.39
N LEU A 7 -19.07 40.21 23.06
CA LEU A 7 -18.79 38.81 23.29
C LEU A 7 -18.77 38.10 21.94
N VAL A 8 -17.57 37.78 21.46
CA VAL A 8 -17.39 36.89 20.31
C VAL A 8 -17.78 35.48 20.74
N ASP A 9 -18.89 35.00 20.21
CA ASP A 9 -19.45 33.68 20.47
C ASP A 9 -18.50 32.60 19.91
N SER A 10 -17.82 31.86 20.79
CA SER A 10 -16.82 30.83 20.48
C SER A 10 -17.46 29.48 20.13
N LYS A 11 -18.33 29.43 19.11
CA LYS A 11 -19.09 28.25 18.73
C LYS A 11 -18.72 27.62 17.38
N ASP A 12 -17.49 27.72 16.90
CA ASP A 12 -17.05 26.99 15.68
C ASP A 12 -15.58 26.54 15.72
N GLU A 13 -15.05 26.08 16.83
CA GLU A 13 -13.92 25.18 16.78
C GLU A 13 -14.39 23.81 16.26
N LYS A 14 -14.46 23.64 14.95
CA LYS A 14 -14.42 22.32 14.32
C LYS A 14 -13.12 21.68 14.74
N ILE A 15 -13.17 20.86 15.80
CA ILE A 15 -12.06 19.99 16.19
C ILE A 15 -11.78 19.11 14.98
N PHE A 16 -10.81 19.49 14.15
CA PHE A 16 -10.34 18.68 13.01
C PHE A 16 -9.75 17.39 13.57
N LYS A 17 -10.56 16.35 13.64
CA LYS A 17 -10.12 15.02 14.07
C LYS A 17 -9.01 14.54 13.13
N MET A 18 -7.77 14.55 13.64
CA MET A 18 -6.60 14.09 12.89
C MET A 18 -6.81 12.66 12.37
N LYS A 19 -6.72 12.46 11.06
CA LYS A 19 -6.85 11.14 10.44
C LYS A 19 -5.66 10.25 10.79
N LYS A 20 -5.88 8.95 10.78
CA LYS A 20 -4.93 7.94 11.22
C LYS A 20 -4.70 6.91 10.12
N ALA A 21 -3.44 6.65 9.80
CA ALA A 21 -3.07 5.67 8.78
C ALA A 21 -2.01 4.71 9.29
N ILE A 22 -2.15 3.41 8.99
CA ILE A 22 -1.09 2.42 9.19
C ILE A 22 -0.50 2.06 7.83
N ILE A 23 0.84 2.07 7.74
CA ILE A 23 1.59 1.71 6.53
C ILE A 23 2.43 0.46 6.81
N VAL A 24 2.03 -0.66 6.22
CA VAL A 24 2.75 -1.94 6.30
C VAL A 24 3.82 -1.97 5.22
N GLY A 25 5.10 -2.12 5.64
CA GLY A 25 6.24 -2.06 4.73
C GLY A 25 6.75 -0.63 4.50
N ALA A 26 6.82 0.17 5.56
CA ALA A 26 7.22 1.58 5.52
C ALA A 26 8.73 1.84 5.69
N SER A 27 9.56 0.81 5.87
CA SER A 27 10.99 0.99 6.16
C SER A 27 11.83 1.52 4.98
N SER A 28 11.29 1.53 3.75
CA SER A 28 11.94 2.08 2.54
C SER A 28 10.96 2.22 1.37
N GLY A 29 11.44 2.76 0.25
CA GLY A 29 10.74 2.79 -1.04
C GLY A 29 9.37 3.46 -0.98
N ILE A 30 8.41 2.90 -1.72
CA ILE A 30 7.07 3.47 -1.86
C ILE A 30 6.36 3.64 -0.51
N GLY A 31 6.47 2.66 0.39
CA GLY A 31 5.83 2.71 1.70
C GLY A 31 6.34 3.85 2.56
N LYS A 32 7.67 4.09 2.58
CA LYS A 32 8.28 5.23 3.26
C LYS A 32 7.77 6.56 2.71
N GLU A 33 7.76 6.72 1.39
CA GLU A 33 7.30 7.96 0.76
C GLU A 33 5.82 8.26 1.01
N ILE A 34 4.96 7.23 1.01
CA ILE A 34 3.56 7.38 1.39
C ILE A 34 3.45 7.81 2.85
N ALA A 35 4.21 7.18 3.77
CA ALA A 35 4.20 7.54 5.18
C ALA A 35 4.59 9.00 5.40
N LEU A 36 5.67 9.46 4.77
CA LEU A 36 6.12 10.85 4.86
C LEU A 36 5.12 11.83 4.25
N SER A 37 4.46 11.47 3.14
CA SER A 37 3.43 12.31 2.53
C SER A 37 2.21 12.45 3.43
N LEU A 38 1.73 11.34 4.02
CA LEU A 38 0.59 11.36 4.94
C LEU A 38 0.90 12.16 6.21
N LEU A 39 2.13 12.05 6.73
CA LEU A 39 2.58 12.85 7.87
C LEU A 39 2.55 14.35 7.54
N LYS A 40 3.06 14.74 6.36
CA LYS A 40 3.02 16.13 5.88
C LYS A 40 1.59 16.66 5.74
N ASP A 41 0.64 15.77 5.44
CA ASP A 41 -0.79 16.09 5.35
C ASP A 41 -1.53 15.90 6.70
N HIS A 42 -0.77 16.00 7.79
CA HIS A 42 -1.26 15.97 9.18
C HIS A 42 -1.98 14.69 9.60
N TYR A 43 -1.57 13.54 9.05
CA TYR A 43 -2.02 12.25 9.57
C TYR A 43 -1.16 11.83 10.76
N LYS A 44 -1.78 11.21 11.76
CA LYS A 44 -1.09 10.34 12.70
C LYS A 44 -0.80 9.02 11.99
N ILE A 45 0.45 8.57 11.99
CA ILE A 45 0.86 7.40 11.23
C ILE A 45 1.44 6.28 12.10
N GLY A 46 1.01 5.05 11.82
CA GLY A 46 1.64 3.84 12.29
C GLY A 46 2.49 3.25 11.16
N ILE A 47 3.75 2.97 11.41
CA ILE A 47 4.66 2.40 10.42
C ILE A 47 5.17 1.04 10.86
N THR A 48 5.14 0.06 9.93
CA THR A 48 5.62 -1.28 10.23
C THR A 48 6.64 -1.78 9.22
N GLY A 49 7.47 -2.71 9.66
CA GLY A 49 8.49 -3.38 8.84
C GLY A 49 9.48 -4.14 9.69
N ARG A 50 10.40 -4.87 9.06
CA ARG A 50 11.41 -5.69 9.77
C ARG A 50 12.65 -4.89 10.23
N ARG A 51 12.96 -3.79 9.54
CA ARG A 51 14.17 -2.98 9.77
C ARG A 51 13.89 -1.89 10.79
N ILE A 52 14.03 -2.23 12.07
CA ILE A 52 13.72 -1.32 13.18
C ILE A 52 14.49 0.02 13.06
N ASN A 53 15.77 -0.02 12.74
CA ASN A 53 16.59 1.20 12.63
C ASN A 53 16.00 2.19 11.61
N ASN A 54 15.56 1.70 10.44
CA ASN A 54 14.94 2.54 9.42
C ASN A 54 13.60 3.14 9.89
N LEU A 55 12.83 2.40 10.68
CA LEU A 55 11.56 2.88 11.23
C LEU A 55 11.79 3.93 12.32
N GLU A 56 12.77 3.73 13.18
CA GLU A 56 13.13 4.72 14.22
C GLU A 56 13.69 6.01 13.62
N GLU A 57 14.46 5.95 12.53
CA GLU A 57 14.87 7.16 11.80
C GLU A 57 13.67 7.95 11.25
N ILE A 58 12.65 7.25 10.75
CA ILE A 58 11.43 7.91 10.31
C ILE A 58 10.69 8.52 11.51
N LYS A 59 10.64 7.82 12.64
CA LYS A 59 9.98 8.31 13.87
C LYS A 59 10.59 9.59 14.41
N LYS A 60 11.90 9.81 14.26
CA LYS A 60 12.58 11.03 14.69
C LYS A 60 12.03 12.30 14.03
N ILE A 61 11.38 12.18 12.86
CA ILE A 61 10.81 13.33 12.12
C ILE A 61 9.64 13.94 12.90
N ASP A 62 8.77 13.12 13.48
CA ASP A 62 7.67 13.56 14.35
C ASP A 62 7.34 12.46 15.38
N PRO A 63 8.06 12.43 16.51
CA PRO A 63 7.88 11.40 17.54
C PRO A 63 6.48 11.32 18.15
N LYS A 64 5.71 12.41 18.09
CA LYS A 64 4.35 12.51 18.65
C LYS A 64 3.31 11.86 17.74
N ASN A 65 3.50 11.97 16.43
CA ASN A 65 2.52 11.50 15.44
C ASN A 65 2.94 10.23 14.69
N ILE A 66 4.16 9.69 14.96
CA ILE A 66 4.66 8.46 14.35
C ILE A 66 4.75 7.35 15.40
N PHE A 67 4.07 6.24 15.14
CA PHE A 67 4.05 5.03 15.95
C PHE A 67 4.74 3.90 15.19
N VAL A 68 5.64 3.17 15.84
CA VAL A 68 6.43 2.10 15.24
C VAL A 68 6.02 0.75 15.76
N SER A 69 5.88 -0.22 14.87
CA SER A 69 5.75 -1.64 15.21
C SER A 69 6.67 -2.44 14.29
N SER A 70 7.82 -2.87 14.82
CA SER A 70 8.77 -3.70 14.06
C SER A 70 8.46 -5.18 14.25
N TYR A 71 8.17 -5.87 13.13
CA TYR A 71 7.92 -7.32 13.11
C TYR A 71 8.06 -7.89 11.70
N ASP A 72 8.18 -9.21 11.60
CA ASP A 72 8.11 -9.94 10.34
C ASP A 72 6.69 -10.44 10.10
N CYS A 73 6.00 -9.81 9.16
CA CYS A 73 4.60 -10.13 8.84
C CYS A 73 4.40 -11.54 8.26
N THR A 74 5.47 -12.28 7.95
CA THR A 74 5.40 -13.69 7.51
C THR A 74 5.55 -14.68 8.66
N LYS A 75 5.90 -14.20 9.85
CA LYS A 75 6.19 -15.05 11.03
C LYS A 75 5.30 -14.74 12.22
N GLU A 76 4.78 -13.53 12.30
CA GLU A 76 3.99 -13.04 13.42
C GLU A 76 2.57 -12.69 12.95
N SER A 77 1.59 -12.76 13.86
CA SER A 77 0.22 -12.40 13.53
C SER A 77 0.08 -10.91 13.20
N ASN A 78 -0.22 -10.62 11.94
CA ASN A 78 -0.51 -9.28 11.47
C ASN A 78 -1.73 -8.68 12.17
N ALA A 79 -2.77 -9.48 12.37
CA ALA A 79 -4.00 -9.05 13.02
C ALA A 79 -3.74 -8.53 14.45
N LYS A 80 -2.89 -9.24 15.24
CA LYS A 80 -2.50 -8.82 16.58
C LYS A 80 -1.69 -7.52 16.55
N LYS A 81 -0.60 -7.48 15.78
CA LYS A 81 0.32 -6.33 15.71
C LYS A 81 -0.36 -5.06 15.20
N LEU A 82 -1.19 -5.18 14.17
CA LEU A 82 -1.95 -4.05 13.63
C LEU A 82 -3.06 -3.59 14.57
N GLY A 83 -3.70 -4.51 15.28
CA GLY A 83 -4.70 -4.19 16.31
C GLY A 83 -4.11 -3.41 17.48
N GLU A 84 -2.94 -3.83 17.99
CA GLU A 84 -2.19 -3.13 19.03
C GLU A 84 -1.79 -1.72 18.56
N LEU A 85 -1.26 -1.60 17.34
CA LEU A 85 -0.85 -0.32 16.77
C LEU A 85 -2.03 0.62 16.56
N ALA A 86 -3.15 0.14 16.03
CA ALA A 86 -4.37 0.93 15.88
C ALA A 86 -4.92 1.41 17.23
N LYS A 87 -4.85 0.58 18.28
CA LYS A 87 -5.24 0.96 19.64
C LYS A 87 -4.35 2.07 20.19
N LEU A 88 -3.02 1.96 20.05
CA LEU A 88 -2.07 2.99 20.48
C LEU A 88 -2.31 4.33 19.77
N MET A 89 -2.68 4.29 18.50
CA MET A 89 -3.01 5.49 17.71
C MET A 89 -4.39 6.07 18.05
N GLY A 90 -5.22 5.35 18.80
CA GLY A 90 -6.60 5.71 19.13
C GLY A 90 -7.56 5.53 17.95
N GLY A 91 -7.32 4.59 17.04
CA GLY A 91 -8.16 4.24 15.89
C GLY A 91 -7.41 4.19 14.57
N LEU A 92 -8.13 3.93 13.46
CA LEU A 92 -7.60 3.78 12.12
C LEU A 92 -8.61 4.27 11.08
N ASP A 93 -8.15 5.08 10.11
CA ASP A 93 -8.96 5.56 8.98
C ASP A 93 -8.45 5.00 7.64
N MET A 94 -7.17 4.67 7.55
CA MET A 94 -6.53 4.14 6.34
C MET A 94 -5.50 3.06 6.66
N LEU A 95 -5.52 1.96 5.89
CA LEU A 95 -4.52 0.90 5.92
C LEU A 95 -3.82 0.82 4.57
N VAL A 96 -2.51 1.05 4.53
CA VAL A 96 -1.68 0.97 3.33
C VAL A 96 -0.81 -0.28 3.40
N ILE A 97 -0.90 -1.15 2.40
CA ILE A 97 -0.07 -2.35 2.27
C ILE A 97 0.94 -2.12 1.16
N SER A 98 2.20 -1.85 1.53
CA SER A 98 3.32 -1.64 0.63
C SER A 98 4.41 -2.71 0.77
N SER A 99 4.24 -3.66 1.71
CA SER A 99 5.12 -4.82 1.81
C SER A 99 4.99 -5.72 0.59
N GLY A 100 6.12 -6.22 0.11
CA GLY A 100 6.16 -7.14 -1.02
C GLY A 100 7.57 -7.61 -1.27
N PHE A 101 7.67 -8.78 -1.88
CA PHE A 101 8.92 -9.39 -2.32
C PHE A 101 8.75 -9.94 -3.73
N GLY A 102 9.81 -9.88 -4.51
CA GLY A 102 9.89 -10.51 -5.83
C GLY A 102 11.33 -10.61 -6.25
N ASP A 103 11.71 -11.76 -6.74
CA ASP A 103 13.04 -12.03 -7.25
C ASP A 103 12.94 -12.83 -8.55
N VAL A 104 14.01 -12.80 -9.33
CA VAL A 104 14.14 -13.65 -10.52
C VAL A 104 14.44 -15.08 -10.07
N ASN A 105 13.69 -16.03 -10.59
CA ASN A 105 13.79 -17.45 -10.24
C ASN A 105 13.79 -18.33 -11.48
N LYS A 106 14.91 -18.32 -12.21
CA LYS A 106 15.05 -19.08 -13.47
C LYS A 106 15.02 -20.60 -13.26
N SER A 107 15.53 -21.06 -12.14
CA SER A 107 15.65 -22.47 -11.77
C SER A 107 14.42 -23.04 -11.04
N LEU A 108 13.42 -22.19 -10.78
CA LEU A 108 12.23 -22.52 -9.99
C LEU A 108 12.55 -23.07 -8.60
N GLU A 109 13.54 -22.47 -7.93
CA GLU A 109 13.86 -22.81 -6.55
C GLU A 109 12.67 -22.55 -5.63
N PHE A 110 12.19 -23.59 -4.98
CA PHE A 110 10.99 -23.51 -4.12
C PHE A 110 11.15 -22.51 -2.99
N SER A 111 12.33 -22.32 -2.45
CA SER A 111 12.61 -21.34 -1.39
C SER A 111 12.29 -19.89 -1.80
N ILE A 112 12.51 -19.52 -3.07
CA ILE A 112 12.18 -18.20 -3.62
C ILE A 112 10.67 -18.08 -3.85
N GLU A 113 10.05 -19.13 -4.39
CA GLU A 113 8.60 -19.21 -4.61
C GLU A 113 7.85 -19.12 -3.29
N ASP A 114 8.25 -19.93 -2.28
CA ASP A 114 7.65 -19.94 -0.96
C ASP A 114 7.75 -18.58 -0.27
N LYS A 115 8.95 -17.99 -0.23
CA LYS A 115 9.17 -16.66 0.34
C LYS A 115 8.29 -15.60 -0.31
N THR A 116 8.12 -15.65 -1.63
CA THR A 116 7.24 -14.76 -2.37
C THR A 116 5.78 -14.97 -1.95
N ASN A 117 5.33 -16.21 -1.87
CA ASN A 117 3.97 -16.57 -1.52
C ASN A 117 3.64 -16.24 -0.05
N GLN A 118 4.55 -16.52 0.88
CA GLN A 118 4.37 -16.18 2.30
C GLN A 118 4.13 -14.68 2.50
N LEU A 119 4.90 -13.82 1.82
CA LEU A 119 4.74 -12.39 1.97
C LEU A 119 3.59 -11.82 1.14
N ASN A 120 3.56 -12.14 -0.17
CA ASN A 120 2.66 -11.47 -1.12
C ASN A 120 1.24 -12.08 -1.13
N VAL A 121 1.07 -13.30 -0.63
CA VAL A 121 -0.22 -13.99 -0.59
C VAL A 121 -0.70 -14.16 0.86
N VAL A 122 0.01 -14.93 1.68
CA VAL A 122 -0.46 -15.29 3.02
C VAL A 122 -0.53 -14.09 3.93
N ALA A 123 0.60 -13.40 4.16
CA ALA A 123 0.66 -12.21 5.01
C ALA A 123 -0.19 -11.06 4.47
N PHE A 124 -0.24 -10.90 3.14
CA PHE A 124 -1.11 -9.92 2.49
C PHE A 124 -2.58 -10.20 2.78
N THR A 125 -3.03 -11.45 2.64
CA THR A 125 -4.42 -11.85 2.88
C THR A 125 -4.84 -11.60 4.33
N GLU A 126 -4.00 -11.98 5.30
CA GLU A 126 -4.26 -11.73 6.72
C GLU A 126 -4.35 -10.22 7.01
N THR A 127 -3.39 -9.44 6.51
CA THR A 127 -3.33 -7.99 6.70
C THR A 127 -4.56 -7.27 6.14
N VAL A 128 -4.89 -7.56 4.88
CA VAL A 128 -6.03 -6.93 4.19
C VAL A 128 -7.35 -7.39 4.79
N GLY A 129 -7.47 -8.70 5.12
CA GLY A 129 -8.63 -9.28 5.77
C GLY A 129 -8.92 -8.66 7.13
N TRP A 130 -7.86 -8.48 7.95
CA TRP A 130 -7.96 -7.77 9.22
C TRP A 130 -8.46 -6.33 9.01
N GLY A 131 -7.84 -5.57 8.08
CA GLY A 131 -8.25 -4.20 7.79
C GLY A 131 -9.69 -4.09 7.33
N PHE A 132 -10.12 -5.00 6.44
CA PHE A 132 -11.52 -5.06 5.99
C PHE A 132 -12.50 -5.29 7.15
N ASN A 133 -12.20 -6.23 8.03
CA ASN A 133 -13.03 -6.52 9.19
C ASN A 133 -13.04 -5.36 10.19
N TYR A 134 -11.89 -4.70 10.40
CA TYR A 134 -11.77 -3.51 11.24
C TYR A 134 -12.69 -2.39 10.71
N PHE A 135 -12.58 -2.05 9.43
CA PHE A 135 -13.38 -1.02 8.78
C PHE A 135 -14.86 -1.39 8.63
N SER A 136 -15.17 -2.67 8.52
CA SER A 136 -16.56 -3.15 8.50
C SER A 136 -17.28 -2.88 9.82
N LYS A 137 -16.58 -3.02 10.96
CA LYS A 137 -17.14 -2.74 12.29
C LYS A 137 -17.41 -1.25 12.48
N GLN A 138 -16.53 -0.36 12.02
CA GLN A 138 -16.74 1.09 12.11
C GLN A 138 -17.53 1.69 10.93
N ASN A 139 -17.94 0.87 9.95
CA ASN A 139 -18.67 1.23 8.75
C ASN A 139 -17.98 2.26 7.84
N SER A 140 -16.68 2.47 7.97
CA SER A 140 -15.92 3.39 7.13
C SER A 140 -14.42 3.06 7.18
N GLY A 141 -13.70 3.33 6.08
CA GLY A 141 -12.27 3.18 6.03
C GLY A 141 -11.73 3.12 4.61
N HIS A 142 -10.40 3.14 4.50
CA HIS A 142 -9.73 3.07 3.20
C HIS A 142 -8.58 2.06 3.24
N ILE A 143 -8.66 1.03 2.40
CA ILE A 143 -7.59 0.07 2.15
C ILE A 143 -6.86 0.48 0.87
N VAL A 144 -5.55 0.64 0.95
CA VAL A 144 -4.67 0.91 -0.18
C VAL A 144 -3.64 -0.21 -0.30
N ALA A 145 -3.54 -0.85 -1.44
CA ALA A 145 -2.53 -1.88 -1.65
C ALA A 145 -1.65 -1.56 -2.87
N ILE A 146 -0.35 -1.80 -2.71
CA ILE A 146 0.64 -1.67 -3.78
C ILE A 146 0.83 -3.03 -4.43
N SER A 147 0.03 -3.31 -5.46
CA SER A 147 0.18 -4.51 -6.29
C SER A 147 1.28 -4.33 -7.35
N SER A 148 1.02 -4.59 -8.61
CA SER A 148 1.96 -4.35 -9.72
C SER A 148 1.26 -4.53 -11.07
N ILE A 149 1.80 -3.91 -12.12
CA ILE A 149 1.48 -4.28 -13.51
C ILE A 149 1.85 -5.75 -13.82
N ALA A 150 2.84 -6.30 -13.11
CA ALA A 150 3.26 -7.69 -13.24
C ALA A 150 2.12 -8.71 -12.99
N GLY A 151 1.07 -8.30 -12.26
CA GLY A 151 -0.12 -9.14 -12.04
C GLY A 151 -1.06 -9.26 -13.25
N ILE A 152 -0.74 -8.65 -14.39
CA ILE A 152 -1.59 -8.73 -15.59
C ILE A 152 -1.32 -10.02 -16.39
N ARG A 153 -0.07 -10.48 -16.41
CA ARG A 153 0.37 -11.69 -17.15
C ARG A 153 1.45 -12.42 -16.38
N GLY A 154 1.56 -13.72 -16.61
CA GLY A 154 2.68 -14.53 -16.17
C GLY A 154 3.99 -14.09 -16.83
N ASN A 155 5.11 -14.33 -16.15
CA ASN A 155 6.46 -14.11 -16.67
C ASN A 155 7.35 -15.28 -16.24
N GLY A 156 8.05 -15.90 -17.21
CA GLY A 156 8.89 -17.08 -16.98
C GLY A 156 10.11 -16.81 -16.08
N LEU A 157 10.51 -15.56 -15.88
CA LEU A 157 11.62 -15.21 -15.02
C LEU A 157 11.26 -15.10 -13.53
N ALA A 158 9.98 -14.87 -13.21
CA ALA A 158 9.52 -14.70 -11.83
C ALA A 158 8.06 -15.16 -11.66
N PRO A 159 7.77 -16.47 -11.83
CA PRO A 159 6.39 -16.98 -11.91
C PRO A 159 5.57 -16.66 -10.67
N SER A 160 6.06 -16.95 -9.46
CA SER A 160 5.32 -16.69 -8.21
C SER A 160 5.09 -15.21 -7.97
N TYR A 161 6.06 -14.36 -8.31
CA TYR A 161 5.86 -12.91 -8.17
C TYR A 161 4.68 -12.42 -9.02
N ASN A 162 4.66 -12.77 -10.31
CA ASN A 162 3.56 -12.38 -11.19
C ASN A 162 2.23 -12.96 -10.73
N ALA A 163 2.22 -14.25 -10.38
CA ALA A 163 1.03 -14.92 -9.85
C ALA A 163 0.54 -14.29 -8.54
N SER A 164 1.45 -13.97 -7.61
CA SER A 164 1.09 -13.31 -6.35
C SER A 164 0.49 -11.92 -6.56
N LYS A 165 1.00 -11.17 -7.55
CA LYS A 165 0.44 -9.85 -7.89
C LYS A 165 -0.92 -9.96 -8.59
N ALA A 166 -1.15 -10.99 -9.39
CA ALA A 166 -2.46 -11.31 -9.94
C ALA A 166 -3.46 -11.68 -8.84
N TYR A 167 -3.03 -12.49 -7.86
CA TYR A 167 -3.82 -12.81 -6.67
C TYR A 167 -4.25 -11.52 -5.92
N GLN A 168 -3.32 -10.61 -5.64
CA GLN A 168 -3.62 -9.36 -4.95
C GLN A 168 -4.67 -8.53 -5.70
N ILE A 169 -4.53 -8.38 -7.03
CA ILE A 169 -5.48 -7.66 -7.87
C ILE A 169 -6.89 -8.24 -7.76
N ASN A 170 -7.00 -9.57 -7.91
CA ASN A 170 -8.27 -10.28 -7.87
C ASN A 170 -8.90 -10.23 -6.46
N TYR A 171 -8.09 -10.46 -5.42
CA TYR A 171 -8.53 -10.42 -4.04
C TYR A 171 -9.13 -9.05 -3.65
N LEU A 172 -8.44 -7.95 -4.02
CA LEU A 172 -8.93 -6.59 -3.77
C LEU A 172 -10.24 -6.29 -4.53
N GLU A 173 -10.39 -6.83 -5.74
CA GLU A 173 -11.64 -6.70 -6.49
C GLU A 173 -12.79 -7.43 -5.78
N GLY A 174 -12.55 -8.66 -5.32
CA GLY A 174 -13.53 -9.43 -4.54
C GLY A 174 -13.96 -8.70 -3.26
N LEU A 175 -13.03 -8.03 -2.57
CA LEU A 175 -13.35 -7.24 -1.38
C LEU A 175 -14.18 -5.98 -1.71
N ARG A 176 -13.99 -5.34 -2.87
CA ARG A 176 -14.88 -4.25 -3.33
C ARG A 176 -16.31 -4.75 -3.51
N PHE A 177 -16.50 -5.92 -4.12
CA PHE A 177 -17.84 -6.53 -4.24
C PHE A 177 -18.43 -6.90 -2.88
N LYS A 178 -17.58 -7.40 -1.96
CA LYS A 178 -18.00 -7.72 -0.58
C LYS A 178 -18.46 -6.46 0.16
N ALA A 179 -17.69 -5.37 0.08
CA ALA A 179 -18.05 -4.08 0.69
C ALA A 179 -19.40 -3.56 0.16
N PHE A 180 -19.61 -3.63 -1.16
CA PHE A 180 -20.86 -3.25 -1.81
C PHE A 180 -22.05 -4.10 -1.30
N ARG A 181 -21.92 -5.43 -1.29
CA ARG A 181 -22.98 -6.33 -0.80
C ARG A 181 -23.33 -6.09 0.67
N LEU A 182 -22.34 -5.80 1.50
CA LEU A 182 -22.51 -5.52 2.92
C LEU A 182 -22.94 -4.07 3.19
N LYS A 183 -23.12 -3.23 2.16
CA LYS A 183 -23.44 -1.80 2.25
C LYS A 183 -22.47 -1.05 3.19
N LYS A 184 -21.16 -1.36 3.11
CA LYS A 184 -20.11 -0.74 3.91
C LYS A 184 -19.39 0.36 3.14
N SER A 185 -19.17 1.51 3.78
CA SER A 185 -18.44 2.65 3.22
C SER A 185 -16.91 2.43 3.30
N ILE A 186 -16.43 1.34 2.69
CA ILE A 186 -15.02 0.97 2.64
C ILE A 186 -14.48 1.21 1.24
N ASP A 187 -13.55 2.16 1.11
CA ASP A 187 -12.82 2.39 -0.14
C ASP A 187 -11.66 1.40 -0.25
N ILE A 188 -11.42 0.89 -1.46
CA ILE A 188 -10.31 -0.03 -1.73
C ILE A 188 -9.59 0.40 -2.99
N THR A 189 -8.36 0.90 -2.84
CA THR A 189 -7.49 1.37 -3.91
C THR A 189 -6.39 0.36 -4.21
N ASP A 190 -6.35 -0.14 -5.42
CA ASP A 190 -5.30 -0.99 -5.96
C ASP A 190 -4.35 -0.16 -6.81
N VAL A 191 -3.16 0.09 -6.28
CA VAL A 191 -2.09 0.82 -6.96
C VAL A 191 -1.20 -0.19 -7.69
N ARG A 192 -1.06 -0.05 -9.01
CA ARG A 192 -0.32 -0.96 -9.90
C ARG A 192 0.89 -0.26 -10.50
N PRO A 193 2.02 -0.18 -9.79
CA PRO A 193 3.23 0.37 -10.36
C PRO A 193 3.79 -0.51 -11.48
N GLY A 194 4.45 0.17 -12.45
CA GLY A 194 5.49 -0.48 -13.24
C GLY A 194 6.81 -0.42 -12.50
N TYR A 195 7.91 -0.18 -13.23
CA TYR A 195 9.23 -0.04 -12.62
C TYR A 195 9.37 1.32 -11.93
N VAL A 196 9.58 1.31 -10.62
CA VAL A 196 9.85 2.48 -9.78
C VAL A 196 11.23 2.32 -9.17
N ASP A 197 12.03 3.39 -9.17
CA ASP A 197 13.38 3.41 -8.61
C ASP A 197 13.33 3.20 -7.08
N THR A 198 13.45 1.95 -6.69
CA THR A 198 13.43 1.49 -5.29
C THR A 198 14.54 0.46 -5.06
N GLU A 199 14.76 0.09 -3.81
CA GLU A 199 15.74 -0.94 -3.45
C GLU A 199 15.50 -2.30 -4.14
N ILE A 200 14.27 -2.61 -4.53
CA ILE A 200 13.90 -3.84 -5.23
C ILE A 200 14.55 -3.91 -6.62
N LEU A 201 14.83 -2.76 -7.25
CA LEU A 201 15.47 -2.70 -8.59
C LEU A 201 17.00 -2.64 -8.54
N LYS A 202 17.62 -2.72 -7.36
CA LYS A 202 19.11 -2.64 -7.23
C LYS A 202 19.77 -3.77 -8.04
N GLY A 203 20.63 -3.38 -8.99
CA GLY A 203 21.45 -4.28 -9.82
C GLY A 203 21.00 -4.44 -11.28
N ASN A 204 19.80 -3.99 -11.67
CA ASN A 204 19.28 -4.17 -13.03
C ASN A 204 18.82 -2.88 -13.72
N LYS A 205 19.13 -1.69 -13.18
CA LYS A 205 18.60 -0.40 -13.68
C LYS A 205 18.93 -0.13 -15.14
N ASP A 206 20.14 -0.46 -15.57
CA ASP A 206 20.63 -0.15 -16.92
C ASP A 206 19.98 -0.98 -18.04
N LYS A 207 19.29 -2.07 -17.66
CA LYS A 207 18.59 -2.97 -18.59
C LYS A 207 17.09 -2.77 -18.63
N ILE A 208 16.55 -1.87 -17.79
CA ILE A 208 15.11 -1.69 -17.63
C ILE A 208 14.70 -0.33 -18.20
N TYR A 209 13.88 -0.37 -19.25
CA TYR A 209 13.29 0.84 -19.84
C TYR A 209 12.14 1.37 -18.95
N TRP A 210 12.03 2.72 -18.89
CA TRP A 210 10.90 3.41 -18.25
C TRP A 210 10.85 3.31 -16.72
N VAL A 211 11.99 3.25 -16.06
CA VAL A 211 12.04 3.39 -14.60
C VAL A 211 11.56 4.79 -14.20
N GLN A 212 10.60 4.84 -13.31
CA GLN A 212 10.04 6.09 -12.78
C GLN A 212 10.77 6.47 -11.50
N SER A 213 11.10 7.75 -11.31
CA SER A 213 11.62 8.22 -10.03
C SER A 213 10.58 8.04 -8.92
N LEU A 214 11.06 7.71 -7.73
CA LEU A 214 10.22 7.45 -6.56
C LEU A 214 9.32 8.65 -6.23
N GLU A 215 9.84 9.87 -6.31
CA GLU A 215 9.10 11.11 -6.08
C GLU A 215 7.91 11.26 -7.04
N LYS A 216 8.16 11.11 -8.36
CA LYS A 216 7.09 11.24 -9.37
C LYS A 216 6.05 10.12 -9.25
N ALA A 217 6.48 8.91 -8.88
CA ALA A 217 5.57 7.80 -8.61
C ALA A 217 4.70 8.11 -7.38
N ASN A 218 5.31 8.58 -6.29
CA ASN A 218 4.60 8.91 -5.06
C ASN A 218 3.54 10.00 -5.27
N LYS A 219 3.85 11.08 -6.00
CA LYS A 219 2.85 12.12 -6.35
C LYS A 219 1.61 11.54 -7.04
N GLN A 220 1.79 10.57 -7.94
CA GLN A 220 0.66 9.91 -8.63
C GLN A 220 -0.09 8.97 -7.69
N ILE A 221 0.61 8.25 -6.81
CA ILE A 221 0.04 7.35 -5.81
C ILE A 221 -0.83 8.15 -4.84
N MET A 222 -0.29 9.22 -4.24
CA MET A 222 -1.02 10.07 -3.30
C MET A 222 -2.28 10.67 -3.94
N ARG A 223 -2.19 11.15 -5.19
CA ARG A 223 -3.36 11.62 -5.93
C ARG A 223 -4.43 10.53 -6.13
N ALA A 224 -4.03 9.28 -6.32
CA ALA A 224 -4.97 8.17 -6.46
C ALA A 224 -5.62 7.81 -5.11
N ILE A 225 -4.84 7.85 -4.03
CA ILE A 225 -5.32 7.63 -2.66
C ILE A 225 -6.38 8.68 -2.28
N TYR A 226 -6.08 9.97 -2.44
CA TYR A 226 -7.04 11.04 -2.09
C TYR A 226 -8.29 11.02 -2.93
N LYS A 227 -8.18 10.62 -4.21
CA LYS A 227 -9.34 10.43 -5.09
C LYS A 227 -10.03 9.08 -4.91
N LYS A 228 -9.60 8.24 -3.98
CA LYS A 228 -10.16 6.92 -3.69
C LYS A 228 -10.36 6.07 -4.95
N LYS A 229 -9.38 6.10 -5.86
CA LYS A 229 -9.47 5.37 -7.13
C LYS A 229 -9.51 3.87 -6.90
N LYS A 230 -10.44 3.15 -7.54
CA LYS A 230 -10.54 1.69 -7.45
C LYS A 230 -9.26 0.99 -7.91
N SER A 231 -8.68 1.45 -9.02
CA SER A 231 -7.38 0.97 -9.52
C SER A 231 -6.64 2.07 -10.27
N VAL A 232 -5.31 2.05 -10.24
CA VAL A 232 -4.46 3.02 -10.94
C VAL A 232 -3.11 2.40 -11.33
N TYR A 233 -2.70 2.61 -12.58
CA TYR A 233 -1.35 2.26 -13.02
C TYR A 233 -0.41 3.46 -12.83
N ILE A 234 0.78 3.23 -12.31
CA ILE A 234 1.85 4.19 -12.13
C ILE A 234 3.00 3.79 -13.06
N THR A 235 3.27 4.49 -14.16
CA THR A 235 2.73 5.77 -14.65
C THR A 235 1.56 5.60 -15.61
N LYS A 236 1.01 6.72 -16.15
CA LYS A 236 -0.13 6.71 -17.09
C LYS A 236 0.08 5.82 -18.32
N ARG A 237 1.31 5.76 -18.88
CA ARG A 237 1.66 4.90 -20.03
C ARG A 237 1.43 3.41 -19.76
N TYR A 238 1.53 2.98 -18.51
CA TYR A 238 1.25 1.60 -18.12
C TYR A 238 -0.24 1.23 -18.21
N ASN A 239 -1.16 2.19 -18.36
CA ASN A 239 -2.55 1.88 -18.70
C ASN A 239 -2.62 1.25 -20.11
N ILE A 240 -1.88 1.82 -21.06
CA ILE A 240 -1.83 1.31 -22.45
C ILE A 240 -1.14 -0.05 -22.45
N VAL A 241 0.01 -0.16 -21.78
CA VAL A 241 0.75 -1.43 -21.67
C VAL A 241 -0.13 -2.53 -21.06
N ALA A 242 -0.83 -2.23 -19.96
CA ALA A 242 -1.72 -3.19 -19.31
C ALA A 242 -2.91 -3.59 -20.20
N PHE A 243 -3.46 -2.64 -20.95
CA PHE A 243 -4.52 -2.92 -21.92
C PHE A 243 -4.01 -3.87 -23.01
N ILE A 244 -2.89 -3.56 -23.63
CA ILE A 244 -2.27 -4.39 -24.66
C ILE A 244 -1.96 -5.78 -24.10
N LEU A 245 -1.30 -5.88 -22.95
CA LEU A 245 -0.93 -7.16 -22.30
C LEU A 245 -2.13 -8.07 -22.04
N ARG A 246 -3.32 -7.54 -21.80
CA ARG A 246 -4.53 -8.34 -21.60
C ARG A 246 -5.00 -9.07 -22.84
N PHE A 247 -4.79 -8.47 -24.01
CA PHE A 247 -5.33 -8.99 -25.28
C PHE A 247 -4.29 -9.62 -26.19
N ILE A 248 -2.99 -9.45 -25.93
CA ILE A 248 -1.93 -10.11 -26.69
C ILE A 248 -2.06 -11.63 -26.57
N PRO A 249 -2.14 -12.38 -27.69
CA PRO A 249 -2.10 -13.82 -27.68
C PRO A 249 -0.79 -14.37 -27.10
N GLU A 250 -0.86 -15.49 -26.39
CA GLU A 250 0.30 -16.14 -25.77
C GLU A 250 1.44 -16.42 -26.74
N ARG A 251 1.12 -16.78 -27.98
CA ARG A 251 2.12 -17.04 -29.04
C ARG A 251 3.04 -15.83 -29.31
N ILE A 252 2.50 -14.61 -29.17
CA ILE A 252 3.27 -13.36 -29.34
C ILE A 252 4.05 -13.09 -28.05
N LEU A 253 3.42 -13.27 -26.88
CA LEU A 253 4.07 -13.05 -25.57
C LEU A 253 5.32 -13.91 -25.38
N LYS A 254 5.28 -15.19 -25.82
CA LYS A 254 6.44 -16.10 -25.77
C LYS A 254 7.68 -15.60 -26.52
N LYS A 255 7.51 -14.68 -27.46
CA LYS A 255 8.63 -14.04 -28.18
C LYS A 255 9.12 -12.76 -27.51
N LEU A 256 8.37 -12.22 -26.57
CA LEU A 256 8.66 -10.96 -25.85
C LEU A 256 9.23 -11.21 -24.45
N PHE A 257 8.98 -12.38 -23.88
CA PHE A 257 9.39 -12.84 -22.55
C PHE A 257 10.09 -14.21 -22.62
#